data_013e6660aa94f3145791bee8261acf0d
#
_entry.id   013e6660aa94f3145791bee8261acf0d
#
_cell.length_a   1.000
_cell.length_b   1.000
_cell.length_c   1.000
_cell.angle_alpha   90.00
_cell.angle_beta   90.00
_cell.angle_gamma   90.00
#
_symmetry.space_group_name_H-M   'P 1'
#
loop_
_entity.id
_entity.type
_entity.pdbx_description
1 polymer ?
#
loop_
_entity_poly.entity_id
_entity_poly.type
_entity_poly.pdbx_seq_one_letter_code
_entity_poly.pdbx_strand_id
1 'polypeptide(L)'
;MRICIFGAGAIGGFVAAHLARVSGLEVSVVARGAHLAAIRERGLRVVTPLGEFAARVRATDRAEDLGVQDLVFIALKQHQLPAALPALATLLGPDTTVVPPTTGIPYWYFHGLGGAHGGRQVDRLDPGGASWRTLAPERAVGCVYWAASTGLRLLGGHRGDRAGSDPPRRQAAALSDR
;
A
#
# COMPACT_ATOMS: atom_id res chain seq x y z
N MET A 1 -0.84 14.56 -11.59
CA MET A 1 -0.36 14.25 -10.23
C MET A 1 0.39 12.91 -10.26
N ARG A 2 1.63 12.88 -9.78
CA ARG A 2 2.48 11.68 -9.76
C ARG A 2 2.30 10.93 -8.43
N ILE A 3 1.90 9.67 -8.51
CA ILE A 3 1.62 8.83 -7.35
C ILE A 3 2.49 7.58 -7.42
N CYS A 4 3.27 7.33 -6.37
CA CYS A 4 3.98 6.07 -6.21
C CYS A 4 3.30 5.19 -5.16
N ILE A 5 2.96 3.97 -5.54
CA ILE A 5 2.55 2.93 -4.60
C ILE A 5 3.78 2.08 -4.28
N PHE A 6 4.31 2.26 -3.09
CA PHE A 6 5.50 1.54 -2.63
C PHE A 6 5.11 0.19 -2.01
N GLY A 7 5.21 -0.86 -2.81
CA GLY A 7 4.76 -2.21 -2.48
C GLY A 7 3.46 -2.59 -3.20
N ALA A 8 3.55 -3.42 -4.23
CA ALA A 8 2.42 -3.87 -5.03
C ALA A 8 1.78 -5.17 -4.51
N GLY A 9 1.70 -5.34 -3.19
CA GLY A 9 0.96 -6.45 -2.56
C GLY A 9 -0.55 -6.33 -2.77
N ALA A 10 -1.34 -7.10 -2.02
CA ALA A 10 -2.80 -7.12 -2.17
C ALA A 10 -3.43 -5.72 -2.09
N ILE A 11 -3.08 -4.95 -1.07
CA ILE A 11 -3.62 -3.60 -0.88
C ILE A 11 -3.01 -2.62 -1.90
N GLY A 12 -1.68 -2.56 -1.99
CA GLY A 12 -1.02 -1.61 -2.89
C GLY A 12 -1.36 -1.84 -4.36
N GLY A 13 -1.40 -3.09 -4.82
CA GLY A 13 -1.80 -3.41 -6.19
C GLY A 13 -3.26 -3.07 -6.47
N PHE A 14 -4.16 -3.29 -5.50
CA PHE A 14 -5.56 -2.90 -5.63
C PHE A 14 -5.70 -1.38 -5.77
N VAL A 15 -5.07 -0.61 -4.88
CA VAL A 15 -5.08 0.86 -4.92
C VAL A 15 -4.48 1.36 -6.23
N ALA A 16 -3.30 0.85 -6.61
CA ALA A 16 -2.62 1.24 -7.85
C ALA A 16 -3.48 0.99 -9.08
N ALA A 17 -4.12 -0.19 -9.17
CA ALA A 17 -4.95 -0.54 -10.32
C ALA A 17 -6.20 0.35 -10.44
N HIS A 18 -6.81 0.72 -9.32
CA HIS A 18 -7.95 1.65 -9.33
C HIS A 18 -7.53 3.07 -9.69
N LEU A 19 -6.45 3.58 -9.08
CA LEU A 19 -5.95 4.93 -9.37
C LEU A 19 -5.46 5.07 -10.82
N ALA A 20 -4.87 4.03 -11.40
CA ALA A 20 -4.42 4.04 -12.79
C ALA A 20 -5.56 4.21 -13.82
N ARG A 21 -6.82 4.07 -13.41
CA ARG A 21 -8.01 4.31 -14.24
C ARG A 21 -8.55 5.73 -14.15
N VAL A 22 -7.98 6.55 -13.27
CA VAL A 22 -8.38 7.94 -13.09
C VAL A 22 -7.54 8.82 -14.02
N SER A 23 -8.19 9.57 -14.88
CA SER A 23 -7.51 10.50 -15.79
C SER A 23 -6.74 11.58 -15.02
N GLY A 24 -5.56 11.98 -15.53
CA GLY A 24 -4.71 12.99 -14.89
C GLY A 24 -3.84 12.47 -13.75
N LEU A 25 -3.89 11.18 -13.42
CA LEU A 25 -2.96 10.54 -12.48
C LEU A 25 -1.88 9.73 -13.22
N GLU A 26 -0.63 9.95 -12.84
CA GLU A 26 0.52 9.16 -13.25
C GLU A 26 0.86 8.19 -12.12
N VAL A 27 0.39 6.95 -12.24
CA VAL A 27 0.54 5.93 -11.19
C VAL A 27 1.73 5.03 -11.50
N SER A 28 2.62 4.92 -10.53
CA SER A 28 3.76 4.00 -10.56
C SER A 28 3.74 3.05 -9.36
N VAL A 29 4.38 1.90 -9.50
CA VAL A 29 4.50 0.93 -8.40
C VAL A 29 5.95 0.50 -8.21
N VAL A 30 6.37 0.36 -6.96
CA VAL A 30 7.62 -0.31 -6.60
C VAL A 30 7.31 -1.75 -6.20
N ALA A 31 7.87 -2.70 -6.96
CA ALA A 31 7.69 -4.14 -6.75
C ALA A 31 9.00 -4.86 -7.03
N ARG A 32 9.12 -6.14 -6.65
CA ARG A 32 10.37 -6.91 -6.79
C ARG A 32 10.15 -8.28 -7.41
N GLY A 33 11.24 -8.84 -7.97
CA GLY A 33 11.29 -10.24 -8.42
C GLY A 33 10.21 -10.63 -9.42
N ALA A 34 9.71 -11.84 -9.31
CA ALA A 34 8.70 -12.40 -10.21
C ALA A 34 7.40 -11.57 -10.26
N HIS A 35 7.05 -10.90 -9.15
CA HIS A 35 5.88 -10.04 -9.13
C HIS A 35 6.05 -8.79 -10.00
N LEU A 36 7.23 -8.16 -9.96
CA LEU A 36 7.56 -7.05 -10.85
C LEU A 36 7.51 -7.49 -12.32
N ALA A 37 8.12 -8.64 -12.65
CA ALA A 37 8.09 -9.18 -14.01
C ALA A 37 6.64 -9.39 -14.50
N ALA A 38 5.80 -9.97 -13.67
CA ALA A 38 4.38 -10.18 -13.98
C ALA A 38 3.61 -8.86 -14.20
N ILE A 39 3.88 -7.84 -13.40
CA ILE A 39 3.24 -6.52 -13.57
C ILE A 39 3.68 -5.86 -14.87
N ARG A 40 4.96 -5.94 -15.22
CA ARG A 40 5.50 -5.40 -16.48
C ARG A 40 4.88 -6.08 -17.70
N GLU A 41 4.73 -7.40 -17.65
CA GLU A 41 4.18 -8.20 -18.73
C GLU A 41 2.66 -8.01 -18.89
N ARG A 42 1.89 -8.19 -17.81
CA ARG A 42 0.44 -8.32 -17.83
C ARG A 42 -0.33 -7.16 -17.21
N GLY A 43 0.35 -6.24 -16.52
CA GLY A 43 -0.26 -5.20 -15.71
C GLY A 43 -0.74 -5.72 -14.35
N LEU A 44 -1.43 -4.86 -13.62
CA LEU A 44 -2.09 -5.19 -12.36
C LEU A 44 -3.49 -5.72 -12.67
N ARG A 45 -3.72 -6.99 -12.40
CA ARG A 45 -5.01 -7.64 -12.57
C ARG A 45 -5.75 -7.69 -11.23
N VAL A 46 -6.95 -7.13 -11.20
CA VAL A 46 -7.81 -7.08 -10.02
C VAL A 46 -9.04 -7.93 -10.29
N VAL A 47 -9.33 -8.86 -9.40
CA VAL A 47 -10.53 -9.70 -9.43
C VAL A 47 -11.34 -9.40 -8.18
N THR A 48 -12.59 -9.00 -8.37
CA THR A 48 -13.55 -8.72 -7.30
C THR A 48 -14.85 -9.48 -7.55
N PRO A 49 -15.74 -9.59 -6.57
CA PRO A 49 -17.08 -10.13 -6.79
C PRO A 49 -17.90 -9.37 -7.85
N LEU A 50 -17.55 -8.09 -8.09
CA LEU A 50 -18.23 -7.23 -9.07
C LEU A 50 -17.63 -7.31 -10.48
N GLY A 51 -16.58 -8.10 -10.67
CA GLY A 51 -15.92 -8.27 -11.95
C GLY A 51 -14.40 -8.21 -11.88
N GLU A 52 -13.80 -8.25 -13.04
CA GLU A 52 -12.36 -8.28 -13.23
C GLU A 52 -11.93 -7.16 -14.17
N PHE A 53 -10.77 -6.58 -13.89
CA PHE A 53 -10.10 -5.65 -14.79
C PHE A 53 -8.58 -5.71 -14.65
N ALA A 54 -7.88 -5.20 -15.65
CA ALA A 54 -6.43 -5.01 -15.61
C ALA A 54 -6.07 -3.53 -15.85
N ALA A 55 -5.03 -3.06 -15.18
CA ALA A 55 -4.51 -1.72 -15.35
C ALA A 55 -3.00 -1.76 -15.65
N ARG A 56 -2.55 -0.99 -16.63
CA ARG A 56 -1.13 -0.80 -16.92
C ARG A 56 -0.60 0.32 -16.03
N VAL A 57 0.54 0.05 -15.38
CA VAL A 57 1.24 1.01 -14.54
C VAL A 57 2.73 0.94 -14.81
N ARG A 58 3.45 2.03 -14.60
CA ARG A 58 4.90 2.00 -14.57
C ARG A 58 5.36 1.22 -13.34
N ALA A 59 6.15 0.16 -13.54
CA ALA A 59 6.61 -0.71 -12.46
C ALA A 59 8.14 -0.83 -12.45
N THR A 60 8.75 -0.64 -11.28
CA THR A 60 10.20 -0.74 -11.08
C THR A 60 10.52 -1.34 -9.72
N ASP A 61 11.73 -1.87 -9.55
CA ASP A 61 12.33 -2.22 -8.26
C ASP A 61 13.28 -1.13 -7.74
N ARG A 62 13.55 -0.11 -8.55
CA ARG A 62 14.41 1.03 -8.25
C ARG A 62 13.55 2.27 -8.08
N ALA A 63 13.31 2.67 -6.83
CA ALA A 63 12.47 3.83 -6.53
C ALA A 63 13.04 5.12 -7.13
N GLU A 64 14.36 5.25 -7.15
CA GLU A 64 15.07 6.41 -7.70
C GLU A 64 14.76 6.69 -9.17
N ASP A 65 14.39 5.65 -9.96
CA ASP A 65 14.01 5.81 -11.38
C ASP A 65 12.70 6.59 -11.55
N LEU A 66 11.91 6.73 -10.48
CA LEU A 66 10.61 7.42 -10.50
C LEU A 66 10.73 8.92 -10.22
N GLY A 67 11.81 9.34 -9.56
CA GLY A 67 12.01 10.72 -9.11
C GLY A 67 11.00 11.14 -8.04
N VAL A 68 10.99 12.41 -7.71
CA VAL A 68 10.09 12.99 -6.68
C VAL A 68 8.63 12.82 -7.08
N GLN A 69 7.81 12.42 -6.13
CA GLN A 69 6.38 12.15 -6.30
C GLN A 69 5.53 13.21 -5.56
N ASP A 70 4.29 13.41 -5.99
CA ASP A 70 3.34 14.26 -5.27
C ASP A 70 2.74 13.50 -4.08
N LEU A 71 2.54 12.18 -4.23
CA LEU A 71 2.04 11.31 -3.19
C LEU A 71 2.77 9.96 -3.21
N VAL A 72 3.22 9.52 -2.03
CA VAL A 72 3.79 8.19 -1.82
C VAL A 72 2.90 7.39 -0.88
N PHE A 73 2.29 6.34 -1.42
CA PHE A 73 1.46 5.41 -0.67
C PHE A 73 2.27 4.18 -0.31
N ILE A 74 2.54 3.98 0.97
CA ILE A 74 3.38 2.90 1.46
C ILE A 74 2.51 1.69 1.81
N ALA A 75 2.48 0.68 0.95
CA ALA A 75 1.72 -0.55 1.13
C ALA A 75 2.59 -1.72 1.63
N LEU A 76 3.51 -1.42 2.50
CA LEU A 76 4.37 -2.39 3.18
C LEU A 76 3.77 -2.79 4.52
N LYS A 77 4.22 -3.91 5.06
CA LYS A 77 4.00 -4.21 6.48
C LYS A 77 4.96 -3.39 7.34
N GLN A 78 4.54 -2.99 8.54
CA GLN A 78 5.31 -2.11 9.42
C GLN A 78 6.78 -2.57 9.62
N HIS A 79 7.02 -3.86 9.81
CA HIS A 79 8.38 -4.39 10.00
C HIS A 79 9.28 -4.29 8.76
N GLN A 80 8.72 -4.00 7.58
CA GLN A 80 9.47 -3.83 6.34
C GLN A 80 9.87 -2.38 6.10
N LEU A 81 9.24 -1.44 6.83
CA LEU A 81 9.42 -0.01 6.63
C LEU A 81 10.87 0.43 6.85
N PRO A 82 11.57 0.05 7.94
CA PRO A 82 12.95 0.50 8.18
C PRO A 82 13.90 0.21 7.02
N ALA A 83 13.82 -0.98 6.45
CA ALA A 83 14.66 -1.37 5.32
C ALA A 83 14.30 -0.64 4.01
N ALA A 84 13.11 -0.06 3.92
CA ALA A 84 12.65 0.66 2.74
C ALA A 84 12.95 2.17 2.78
N LEU A 85 13.28 2.72 3.95
CA LEU A 85 13.47 4.17 4.14
C LEU A 85 14.47 4.81 3.17
N PRO A 86 15.65 4.21 2.87
CA PRO A 86 16.57 4.80 1.90
C PRO A 86 15.96 4.95 0.50
N ALA A 87 15.22 3.95 0.04
CA ALA A 87 14.55 3.99 -1.25
C ALA A 87 13.34 4.94 -1.24
N LEU A 88 12.60 5.00 -0.14
CA LEU A 88 11.50 5.94 0.02
C LEU A 88 11.98 7.38 -0.01
N ALA A 89 13.12 7.68 0.60
CA ALA A 89 13.68 9.03 0.61
C ALA A 89 13.91 9.61 -0.80
N THR A 90 14.21 8.78 -1.80
CA THR A 90 14.41 9.23 -3.20
C THR A 90 13.13 9.69 -3.87
N LEU A 91 11.97 9.37 -3.31
CA LEU A 91 10.66 9.75 -3.84
C LEU A 91 10.13 11.05 -3.22
N LEU A 92 10.77 11.54 -2.16
CA LEU A 92 10.27 12.64 -1.35
C LEU A 92 10.86 13.98 -1.79
N GLY A 93 10.00 14.93 -2.08
CA GLY A 93 10.30 16.35 -2.21
C GLY A 93 9.69 17.15 -1.05
N PRO A 94 9.81 18.47 -1.09
CA PRO A 94 9.27 19.35 -0.03
C PRO A 94 7.76 19.16 0.16
N ASP A 95 7.01 19.03 -0.93
CA ASP A 95 5.55 18.99 -0.93
C ASP A 95 4.97 17.56 -1.05
N THR A 96 5.82 16.53 -0.99
CA THR A 96 5.36 15.14 -1.10
C THR A 96 4.51 14.75 0.11
N THR A 97 3.29 14.34 -0.15
CA THR A 97 2.43 13.70 0.85
C THR A 97 2.74 12.22 0.97
N VAL A 98 2.77 11.71 2.20
CA VAL A 98 3.00 10.29 2.48
C VAL A 98 1.79 9.68 3.15
N VAL A 99 1.33 8.54 2.61
CA VAL A 99 0.37 7.66 3.29
C VAL A 99 1.14 6.46 3.81
N PRO A 100 1.53 6.46 5.08
CA PRO A 100 2.37 5.39 5.64
C PRO A 100 1.54 4.14 5.95
N PRO A 101 2.22 3.00 6.25
CA PRO A 101 1.53 1.76 6.64
C PRO A 101 0.64 1.99 7.86
N THR A 102 -0.61 1.54 7.79
CA THR A 102 -1.62 1.83 8.82
C THR A 102 -1.96 0.64 9.70
N THR A 103 -1.25 -0.47 9.56
CA THR A 103 -1.49 -1.65 10.41
C THR A 103 -0.77 -1.48 11.74
N GLY A 104 -1.52 -1.34 12.81
CA GLY A 104 -1.02 -1.13 14.17
C GLY A 104 -0.92 0.35 14.55
N ILE A 105 -0.13 0.63 15.60
CA ILE A 105 0.12 2.01 16.06
C ILE A 105 1.19 2.64 15.18
N PRO A 106 0.92 3.77 14.52
CA PRO A 106 1.88 4.40 13.64
C PRO A 106 3.01 5.08 14.42
N TYR A 107 4.20 5.24 13.79
CA TYR A 107 5.34 5.92 14.41
C TYR A 107 5.03 7.37 14.79
N TRP A 108 4.08 8.02 14.11
CA TRP A 108 3.67 9.42 14.33
C TRP A 108 2.48 9.56 15.28
N TYR A 109 2.06 8.52 15.99
CA TYR A 109 0.83 8.50 16.77
C TYR A 109 0.66 9.69 17.72
N PHE A 110 1.77 10.13 18.36
CA PHE A 110 1.75 11.25 19.30
C PHE A 110 2.06 12.61 18.65
N HIS A 111 2.24 12.64 17.34
CA HIS A 111 2.48 13.90 16.63
C HIS A 111 1.23 14.78 16.67
N GLY A 112 1.41 16.05 17.01
CA GLY A 112 0.31 17.02 17.08
C GLY A 112 -0.67 16.82 18.24
N LEU A 113 -0.47 15.81 19.10
CA LEU A 113 -1.27 15.69 20.31
C LEU A 113 -0.82 16.72 21.36
N GLY A 114 -1.81 17.25 22.10
CA GLY A 114 -1.53 18.08 23.27
C GLY A 114 -1.19 17.26 24.53
N GLY A 115 -0.78 17.95 25.62
CA GLY A 115 -0.55 17.33 26.91
C GLY A 115 0.80 16.62 27.06
N ALA A 116 0.93 15.81 28.12
CA ALA A 116 2.19 15.20 28.55
C ALA A 116 2.82 14.19 27.55
N HIS A 117 2.07 13.75 26.55
CA HIS A 117 2.52 12.78 25.56
C HIS A 117 2.70 13.38 24.17
N GLY A 118 2.43 14.67 23.98
CA GLY A 118 2.56 15.34 22.69
C GLY A 118 3.98 15.25 22.12
N GLY A 119 4.10 14.87 20.85
CA GLY A 119 5.39 14.74 20.16
C GLY A 119 6.26 13.57 20.62
N ARG A 120 5.78 12.70 21.51
CA ARG A 120 6.54 11.56 22.01
C ARG A 120 6.83 10.56 20.90
N GLN A 121 8.09 10.15 20.77
CA GLN A 121 8.50 9.04 19.93
C GLN A 121 8.56 7.76 20.75
N VAL A 122 8.08 6.65 20.16
CA VAL A 122 8.09 5.34 20.81
C VAL A 122 9.12 4.46 20.10
N ASP A 123 10.27 4.26 20.76
CA ASP A 123 11.42 3.55 20.19
C ASP A 123 11.06 2.13 19.71
N ARG A 124 10.13 1.46 20.39
CA ARG A 124 9.65 0.13 19.96
C ARG A 124 8.92 0.15 18.60
N LEU A 125 8.32 1.28 18.22
CA LEU A 125 7.60 1.43 16.94
C LEU A 125 8.53 1.94 15.84
N ASP A 126 9.49 2.77 16.20
CA ASP A 126 10.45 3.40 15.30
C ASP A 126 11.83 3.46 15.98
N PRO A 127 12.56 2.34 16.01
CA PRO A 127 13.87 2.28 16.69
C PRO A 127 14.82 3.35 16.16
N GLY A 128 15.32 4.18 17.08
CA GLY A 128 16.19 5.29 16.76
C GLY A 128 15.53 6.41 15.93
N GLY A 129 14.21 6.43 15.76
CA GLY A 129 13.47 7.51 15.08
C GLY A 129 13.75 7.64 13.59
N ALA A 130 14.10 6.56 12.90
CA ALA A 130 14.47 6.60 11.48
C ALA A 130 13.28 6.95 10.58
N SER A 131 12.10 6.36 10.83
CA SER A 131 10.88 6.67 10.09
C SER A 131 10.44 8.10 10.33
N TRP A 132 10.51 8.56 11.58
CA TRP A 132 10.19 9.94 11.95
C TRP A 132 11.01 10.96 11.17
N ARG A 133 12.35 10.74 11.11
CA ARG A 133 13.24 11.66 10.37
C ARG A 133 13.04 11.59 8.85
N THR A 134 12.84 10.41 8.30
CA THR A 134 12.75 10.24 6.84
C THR A 134 11.40 10.64 6.30
N LEU A 135 10.32 10.24 6.97
CA LEU A 135 8.96 10.42 6.45
C LEU A 135 8.25 11.64 7.07
N ALA A 136 8.88 12.34 7.98
CA ALA A 136 8.40 13.56 8.65
C ALA A 136 6.89 13.55 8.93
N PRO A 137 6.42 13.47 10.19
CA PRO A 137 5.00 13.30 10.52
C PRO A 137 4.09 14.38 9.92
N GLU A 138 4.61 15.56 9.65
CA GLU A 138 3.90 16.72 9.07
C GLU A 138 3.36 16.43 7.68
N ARG A 139 4.01 15.51 6.94
CA ARG A 139 3.57 15.07 5.61
C ARG A 139 2.76 13.79 5.62
N ALA A 140 2.58 13.19 6.79
CA ALA A 140 1.88 11.91 6.92
C ALA A 140 0.37 12.09 6.95
N VAL A 141 -0.34 11.36 6.11
CA VAL A 141 -1.80 11.29 6.10
C VAL A 141 -2.23 9.90 6.55
N GLY A 142 -3.01 9.84 7.63
CA GLY A 142 -3.58 8.59 8.11
C GLY A 142 -4.60 8.03 7.12
N CYS A 143 -4.55 6.74 6.86
CA CYS A 143 -5.50 6.07 5.98
C CYS A 143 -5.95 4.75 6.60
N VAL A 144 -7.24 4.53 6.71
CA VAL A 144 -7.83 3.28 7.20
C VAL A 144 -8.48 2.54 6.04
N TYR A 145 -8.10 1.30 5.84
CA TYR A 145 -8.71 0.45 4.81
C TYR A 145 -9.85 -0.36 5.40
N TRP A 146 -11.02 -0.22 4.81
CA TRP A 146 -12.10 -1.17 5.01
C TRP A 146 -12.18 -2.05 3.76
N ALA A 147 -11.49 -3.19 3.77
CA ALA A 147 -11.69 -4.21 2.78
C ALA A 147 -12.65 -5.25 3.34
N ALA A 148 -13.81 -5.40 2.74
CA ALA A 148 -14.63 -6.57 2.97
C ALA A 148 -13.79 -7.79 2.58
N SER A 149 -13.55 -8.69 3.52
CA SER A 149 -12.58 -9.81 3.41
C SER A 149 -12.98 -10.90 2.41
N THR A 150 -13.97 -10.68 1.61
CA THR A 150 -14.48 -11.62 0.62
C THR A 150 -13.89 -11.35 -0.76
N GLY A 151 -12.74 -11.99 -1.03
CA GLY A 151 -12.37 -12.29 -2.39
C GLY A 151 -11.42 -11.35 -3.12
N LEU A 152 -10.64 -10.49 -2.44
CA LEU A 152 -9.58 -9.75 -3.13
C LEU A 152 -8.42 -10.69 -3.45
N ARG A 153 -8.29 -11.08 -4.72
CA ARG A 153 -7.12 -11.81 -5.24
C ARG A 153 -6.36 -10.92 -6.21
N LEU A 154 -5.10 -10.64 -5.91
CA LEU A 154 -4.16 -10.17 -6.91
C LEU A 154 -3.51 -11.39 -7.56
N LEU A 155 -3.82 -11.62 -8.82
CA LEU A 155 -3.19 -12.66 -9.60
C LEU A 155 -1.90 -12.11 -10.19
N GLY A 156 -0.76 -12.58 -9.69
CA GLY A 156 0.55 -12.16 -10.21
C GLY A 156 1.75 -12.48 -9.33
N GLY A 157 1.57 -13.01 -8.14
CA GLY A 157 2.66 -13.46 -7.26
C GLY A 157 2.65 -14.97 -7.10
N HIS A 158 3.75 -15.61 -7.42
CA HIS A 158 3.99 -17.03 -7.23
C HIS A 158 3.67 -17.47 -5.79
N ARG A 159 2.52 -18.02 -5.58
CA ARG A 159 2.29 -19.17 -4.69
C ARG A 159 1.56 -20.18 -5.53
N GLY A 160 2.22 -21.33 -5.69
CA GLY A 160 1.82 -22.40 -6.59
C GLY A 160 0.31 -22.64 -6.61
N ASP A 161 -0.19 -22.85 -7.81
CA ASP A 161 -1.51 -23.37 -8.06
C ASP A 161 -1.73 -24.63 -7.22
N ARG A 162 -2.30 -24.45 -6.04
CA ARG A 162 -3.06 -25.50 -5.41
C ARG A 162 -4.50 -25.29 -5.85
N ALA A 163 -4.80 -25.90 -6.98
CA ALA A 163 -6.15 -26.27 -7.32
C ALA A 163 -6.73 -27.05 -6.11
N GLY A 164 -7.91 -26.65 -5.66
CA GLY A 164 -8.71 -27.48 -4.79
C GLY A 164 -8.73 -27.05 -3.33
N SER A 165 -9.63 -26.14 -3.04
CA SER A 165 -10.61 -26.23 -1.95
C SER A 165 -11.49 -24.98 -2.03
N ASP A 166 -12.64 -25.12 -2.66
CA ASP A 166 -13.73 -24.17 -2.47
C ASP A 166 -14.06 -24.13 -0.98
N PRO A 167 -14.14 -22.93 -0.37
CA PRO A 167 -14.70 -22.85 0.97
C PRO A 167 -16.18 -23.23 0.89
N PRO A 168 -16.73 -23.93 1.89
CA PRO A 168 -18.12 -24.35 1.90
C PRO A 168 -19.02 -23.10 1.74
N ARG A 169 -19.92 -23.16 0.77
CA ARG A 169 -21.01 -22.18 0.58
C ARG A 169 -21.79 -22.12 1.89
N ARG A 170 -21.58 -21.09 2.69
CA ARG A 170 -22.51 -20.75 3.76
C ARG A 170 -23.80 -20.31 3.10
N GLN A 171 -24.82 -21.14 3.22
CA GLN A 171 -26.19 -20.81 2.88
C GLN A 171 -26.55 -19.51 3.62
N ALA A 172 -26.98 -18.50 2.87
CA ALA A 172 -27.65 -17.36 3.42
C ALA A 172 -28.95 -17.86 4.06
N ALA A 173 -28.95 -17.95 5.39
CA ALA A 173 -30.19 -18.14 6.12
C ALA A 173 -31.05 -16.89 5.91
N ALA A 174 -32.20 -17.10 5.27
CA ALA A 174 -33.25 -16.12 5.15
C ALA A 174 -33.67 -15.65 6.53
N LEU A 175 -33.52 -14.38 6.83
CA LEU A 175 -34.28 -13.69 7.87
C LEU A 175 -35.64 -13.38 7.28
N SER A 176 -36.59 -14.35 7.44
CA SER A 176 -38.01 -14.08 7.32
C SER A 176 -38.55 -13.82 8.72
N ASP A 177 -39.23 -12.69 8.87
CA ASP A 177 -40.33 -12.37 9.77
C ASP A 177 -40.23 -12.73 11.29
N ARG A 178 -40.00 -11.70 12.11
CA ARG A 178 -41.03 -11.25 13.09
C ARG A 178 -40.68 -9.89 13.64
#